data_cedada5a2a506987c2738d03b7d35b40
#
_entry.id   cedada5a2a506987c2738d03b7d35b40
#
_cell.length_a   1.000
_cell.length_b   1.000
_cell.length_c   1.000
_cell.angle_alpha   90.00
_cell.angle_beta   90.00
_cell.angle_gamma   90.00
#
_symmetry.space_group_name_H-M   'P 1'
#
loop_
_entity.id
_entity.type
_entity.pdbx_description
1 polymer ?
#
loop_
_entity_poly.entity_id
_entity_poly.type
_entity_poly.pdbx_seq_one_letter_code
_entity_poly.pdbx_strand_id
1 'polypeptide(L)'
;RSSDLAMRMKYEDFLKEGSLIVMPGTVLDMMEVYEDLDNFISEVGYDVRSFGFDPYNAREFVERWERENGPFGVEKVIQGAKTESVPLGELKKLSEERMLLFDEEIMTFTMGNCIVMEDTNGNRKLLKKRYEAKIDAVAAMMDAFIAFKLNREAFE
;
A
#
# COMPACT_ATOMS: atom_id res chain seq x y z
N ARG A 1 -10.25 -2.02 -25.87
CA ARG A 1 -11.55 -2.70 -25.72
C ARG A 1 -11.40 -4.13 -25.14
N SER A 2 -10.49 -4.97 -25.64
CA SER A 2 -10.23 -6.28 -25.03
C SER A 2 -9.48 -6.17 -23.70
N SER A 3 -8.61 -5.18 -23.55
CA SER A 3 -7.92 -4.87 -22.29
C SER A 3 -8.88 -4.43 -21.19
N ASP A 4 -9.93 -3.67 -21.54
CA ASP A 4 -10.95 -3.22 -20.57
C ASP A 4 -11.79 -4.38 -20.04
N LEU A 5 -12.12 -5.34 -20.90
CA LEU A 5 -12.84 -6.54 -20.50
C LEU A 5 -12.00 -7.42 -19.58
N ALA A 6 -10.73 -7.64 -19.93
CA ALA A 6 -9.79 -8.41 -19.11
C ALA A 6 -9.60 -7.77 -17.73
N MET A 7 -9.51 -6.44 -17.65
CA MET A 7 -9.40 -5.71 -16.40
C MET A 7 -10.67 -5.82 -15.54
N ARG A 8 -11.86 -5.75 -16.15
CA ARG A 8 -13.14 -5.97 -15.45
C ARG A 8 -13.22 -7.36 -14.85
N MET A 9 -12.83 -8.39 -15.59
CA MET A 9 -12.81 -9.77 -15.12
C MET A 9 -11.86 -9.93 -13.91
N LYS A 10 -10.70 -9.29 -13.93
CA LYS A 10 -9.76 -9.27 -12.80
C LYS A 10 -10.38 -8.63 -11.56
N TYR A 11 -11.04 -7.50 -11.70
CA TYR A 11 -11.70 -6.83 -10.57
C TYR A 11 -12.85 -7.65 -10.00
N GLU A 12 -13.61 -8.34 -10.85
CA GLU A 12 -14.65 -9.26 -10.39
C GLU A 12 -14.07 -10.42 -9.58
N ASP A 13 -12.93 -10.95 -9.99
CA ASP A 13 -12.22 -12.00 -9.25
C ASP A 13 -11.75 -11.48 -7.88
N PHE A 14 -11.18 -10.30 -7.83
CA PHE A 14 -10.74 -9.69 -6.57
C PHE A 14 -11.91 -9.39 -5.62
N LEU A 15 -13.05 -9.00 -6.15
CA LEU A 15 -14.28 -8.84 -5.36
C LEU A 15 -14.75 -10.17 -4.77
N LYS A 16 -14.73 -11.23 -5.54
CA LYS A 16 -15.12 -12.59 -5.09
C LYS A 16 -14.16 -13.12 -4.02
N GLU A 17 -12.88 -12.85 -4.15
CA GLU A 17 -11.87 -13.24 -3.17
C GLU A 17 -11.94 -12.41 -1.88
N GLY A 18 -12.58 -11.24 -1.91
CA GLY A 18 -12.63 -10.31 -0.79
C GLY A 18 -11.39 -9.43 -0.65
N SER A 19 -10.47 -9.45 -1.62
CA SER A 19 -9.28 -8.58 -1.63
C SER A 19 -9.55 -7.19 -2.18
N LEU A 20 -10.72 -6.97 -2.79
CA LEU A 20 -11.18 -5.68 -3.27
C LEU A 20 -12.57 -5.40 -2.70
N ILE A 21 -12.73 -4.22 -2.13
CA ILE A 21 -14.00 -3.75 -1.58
C ILE A 21 -14.47 -2.55 -2.39
N VAL A 22 -15.74 -2.57 -2.81
CA VAL A 22 -16.35 -1.43 -3.51
C VAL A 22 -17.19 -0.63 -2.55
N MET A 23 -16.89 0.65 -2.46
CA MET A 23 -17.67 1.61 -1.70
C MET A 23 -18.78 2.22 -2.58
N PRO A 24 -19.98 2.51 -2.02
CA PRO A 24 -21.05 3.12 -2.79
C PRO A 24 -20.75 4.57 -3.16
N GLY A 25 -21.37 5.04 -4.25
CA GLY A 25 -21.24 6.43 -4.70
C GLY A 25 -20.15 6.64 -5.74
N THR A 26 -20.00 7.89 -6.18
CA THR A 26 -19.04 8.31 -7.20
C THR A 26 -17.75 8.88 -6.62
N VAL A 27 -17.76 9.27 -5.35
CA VAL A 27 -16.61 9.81 -4.61
C VAL A 27 -16.35 8.91 -3.42
N LEU A 28 -15.08 8.55 -3.23
CA LEU A 28 -14.67 7.72 -2.10
C LEU A 28 -14.75 8.53 -0.80
N ASP A 29 -15.56 8.04 0.15
CA ASP A 29 -15.63 8.61 1.49
C ASP A 29 -14.53 8.00 2.36
N MET A 30 -13.55 8.80 2.72
CA MET A 30 -12.40 8.33 3.51
C MET A 30 -12.79 7.89 4.92
N MET A 31 -13.93 8.36 5.45
CA MET A 31 -14.40 7.90 6.76
C MET A 31 -15.03 6.51 6.68
N GLU A 32 -15.67 6.15 5.58
CA GLU A 32 -16.13 4.78 5.34
C GLU A 32 -14.93 3.83 5.18
N VAL A 33 -13.89 4.27 4.46
CA VAL A 33 -12.65 3.50 4.33
C VAL A 33 -11.98 3.30 5.70
N TYR A 34 -11.96 4.34 6.53
CA TYR A 34 -11.41 4.25 7.88
C TYR A 34 -12.16 3.22 8.72
N GLU A 35 -13.48 3.28 8.73
CA GLU A 35 -14.31 2.35 9.50
C GLU A 35 -14.13 0.91 9.04
N ASP A 36 -14.04 0.69 7.74
CA ASP A 36 -13.80 -0.65 7.18
C ASP A 36 -12.44 -1.19 7.62
N LEU A 37 -11.40 -0.38 7.56
CA LEU A 37 -10.07 -0.76 8.01
C LEU A 37 -10.04 -1.04 9.52
N ASP A 38 -10.66 -0.17 10.31
CA ASP A 38 -10.72 -0.32 11.77
C ASP A 38 -11.44 -1.62 12.17
N ASN A 39 -12.56 -1.92 11.52
CA ASN A 39 -13.28 -3.17 11.72
C ASN A 39 -12.42 -4.39 11.33
N PHE A 40 -11.72 -4.33 10.21
CA PHE A 40 -10.83 -5.40 9.77
C PHE A 40 -9.70 -5.66 10.79
N ILE A 41 -9.05 -4.61 11.26
CA ILE A 41 -7.99 -4.70 12.27
C ILE A 41 -8.53 -5.36 13.55
N SER A 42 -9.72 -4.95 13.99
CA SER A 42 -10.36 -5.50 15.20
C SER A 42 -10.78 -6.96 15.03
N GLU A 43 -11.34 -7.32 13.89
CA GLU A 43 -11.78 -8.70 13.61
C GLU A 43 -10.61 -9.67 13.53
N VAL A 44 -9.51 -9.26 12.89
CA VAL A 44 -8.31 -10.09 12.78
C VAL A 44 -7.49 -10.08 14.07
N GLY A 45 -7.62 -9.02 14.87
CA GLY A 45 -6.90 -8.88 16.13
C GLY A 45 -5.46 -8.38 15.96
N TYR A 46 -5.20 -7.60 14.91
CA TYR A 46 -3.88 -7.02 14.70
C TYR A 46 -3.55 -5.93 15.73
N ASP A 47 -2.33 -5.96 16.23
CA ASP A 47 -1.74 -4.88 17.01
C ASP A 47 -0.90 -4.00 16.07
N VAL A 48 -1.47 -2.88 15.64
CA VAL A 48 -0.82 -1.98 14.68
C VAL A 48 0.20 -1.11 15.40
N ARG A 49 1.46 -1.30 15.09
CA ARG A 49 2.59 -0.63 15.73
C ARG A 49 3.23 0.47 14.90
N SER A 50 2.94 0.49 13.61
CA SER A 50 3.31 1.60 12.74
C SER A 50 2.30 1.77 11.61
N PHE A 51 2.23 2.96 11.08
CA PHE A 51 1.30 3.33 10.03
C PHE A 51 1.98 4.28 9.05
N GLY A 52 2.24 3.81 7.84
CA GLY A 52 2.83 4.61 6.77
C GLY A 52 1.76 5.10 5.80
N PHE A 53 1.84 6.35 5.38
CA PHE A 53 0.87 6.92 4.47
C PHE A 53 1.50 7.89 3.47
N ASP A 54 0.93 7.91 2.26
CA ASP A 54 1.16 8.97 1.28
C ASP A 54 0.34 10.20 1.70
N PRO A 55 0.93 11.40 1.73
CA PRO A 55 0.22 12.61 2.20
C PRO A 55 -0.93 13.05 1.30
N TYR A 56 -1.02 12.55 0.07
CA TYR A 56 -2.07 12.94 -0.87
C TYR A 56 -3.46 12.45 -0.39
N ASN A 57 -4.36 13.39 -0.13
CA ASN A 57 -5.73 13.14 0.34
C ASN A 57 -5.84 12.31 1.64
N ALA A 58 -4.79 12.21 2.43
CA ALA A 58 -4.76 11.37 3.63
C ALA A 58 -5.10 12.10 4.93
N ARG A 59 -5.20 13.43 4.89
CA ARG A 59 -5.30 14.27 6.10
C ARG A 59 -6.43 13.85 7.05
N GLU A 60 -7.64 13.73 6.55
CA GLU A 60 -8.81 13.40 7.36
C GLU A 60 -8.70 12.01 8.00
N PHE A 61 -8.23 11.05 7.22
CA PHE A 61 -7.99 9.69 7.69
C PHE A 61 -6.94 9.66 8.81
N VAL A 62 -5.81 10.31 8.61
CA VAL A 62 -4.70 10.35 9.56
C VAL A 62 -5.07 11.08 10.84
N GLU A 63 -5.77 12.21 10.75
CA GLU A 63 -6.27 12.94 11.92
C GLU A 63 -7.18 12.07 12.79
N ARG A 64 -8.07 11.29 12.19
CA ARG A 64 -8.92 10.36 12.91
C ARG A 64 -8.11 9.22 13.53
N TRP A 65 -7.17 8.64 12.78
CA TRP A 65 -6.29 7.60 13.30
C TRP A 65 -5.54 8.06 14.55
N GLU A 66 -4.90 9.23 14.48
CA GLU A 66 -4.14 9.79 15.59
C GLU A 66 -5.02 10.10 16.80
N ARG A 67 -6.23 10.58 16.59
CA ARG A 67 -7.19 10.85 17.64
C ARG A 67 -7.62 9.58 18.38
N GLU A 68 -7.79 8.48 17.69
CA GLU A 68 -8.25 7.21 18.25
C GLU A 68 -7.10 6.31 18.75
N ASN A 69 -5.94 6.36 18.10
CA ASN A 69 -4.81 5.47 18.38
C ASN A 69 -3.55 6.19 18.87
N GLY A 70 -3.54 7.50 18.86
CA GLY A 70 -2.36 8.31 19.17
C GLY A 70 -1.42 8.50 17.97
N PRO A 71 -0.44 9.40 18.08
CA PRO A 71 0.47 9.73 16.99
C PRO A 71 1.68 8.80 16.86
N PHE A 72 1.88 7.87 17.79
CA PHE A 72 3.04 6.99 17.77
C PHE A 72 3.01 6.08 16.54
N GLY A 73 4.15 5.96 15.88
CA GLY A 73 4.30 5.09 14.72
C GLY A 73 3.64 5.58 13.43
N VAL A 74 3.03 6.77 13.44
CA VAL A 74 2.41 7.38 12.24
C VAL A 74 3.48 8.10 11.44
N GLU A 75 3.74 7.63 10.22
CA GLU A 75 4.84 8.11 9.38
C GLU A 75 4.34 8.57 8.02
N LYS A 76 4.64 9.83 7.71
CA LYS A 76 4.40 10.40 6.39
C LYS A 76 5.49 9.94 5.43
N VAL A 77 5.11 9.25 4.37
CA VAL A 77 6.03 8.75 3.35
C VAL A 77 5.88 9.58 2.09
N ILE A 78 6.90 10.38 1.79
CA ILE A 78 6.92 11.19 0.56
C ILE A 78 7.46 10.31 -0.57
N GLN A 79 6.66 10.13 -1.63
CA GLN A 79 7.09 9.37 -2.79
C GLN A 79 8.26 10.02 -3.50
N GLY A 80 9.18 9.21 -3.99
CA GLY A 80 10.33 9.67 -4.74
C GLY A 80 11.55 8.78 -4.56
N ALA A 81 12.52 8.93 -5.44
CA ALA A 81 13.72 8.08 -5.47
C ALA A 81 14.55 8.16 -4.19
N LYS A 82 14.64 9.33 -3.55
CA LYS A 82 15.35 9.50 -2.28
C LYS A 82 14.77 8.64 -1.16
N THR A 83 13.45 8.58 -1.07
CA THR A 83 12.72 7.88 0.00
C THR A 83 12.64 6.38 -0.29
N GLU A 84 12.45 6.00 -1.55
CA GLU A 84 12.12 4.64 -1.94
C GLU A 84 13.33 3.77 -2.29
N SER A 85 14.48 4.37 -2.63
CA SER A 85 15.62 3.64 -3.20
C SER A 85 16.13 2.50 -2.30
N VAL A 86 16.41 2.77 -1.04
CA VAL A 86 16.89 1.76 -0.08
C VAL A 86 15.79 0.76 0.26
N PRO A 87 14.57 1.18 0.63
CA PRO A 87 13.49 0.23 0.90
C PRO A 87 13.16 -0.68 -0.28
N LEU A 88 13.20 -0.16 -1.49
CA LEU A 88 12.95 -0.95 -2.70
C LEU A 88 13.96 -2.09 -2.86
N GLY A 89 15.24 -1.81 -2.65
CA GLY A 89 16.30 -2.82 -2.68
C GLY A 89 16.12 -3.87 -1.59
N GLU A 90 15.72 -3.46 -0.40
CA GLU A 90 15.47 -4.38 0.72
C GLU A 90 14.24 -5.26 0.48
N LEU A 91 13.14 -4.70 -0.04
CA LEU A 91 11.95 -5.48 -0.39
C LEU A 91 12.26 -6.49 -1.50
N LYS A 92 13.05 -6.09 -2.50
CA LYS A 92 13.50 -7.01 -3.54
C LYS A 92 14.27 -8.19 -2.94
N LYS A 93 15.21 -7.92 -2.06
CA LYS A 93 15.99 -8.95 -1.37
C LYS A 93 15.10 -9.89 -0.56
N LEU A 94 14.17 -9.34 0.22
CA LEU A 94 13.21 -10.12 1.00
C LEU A 94 12.34 -11.02 0.09
N SER A 95 11.93 -10.50 -1.06
CA SER A 95 11.18 -11.28 -2.04
C SER A 95 12.00 -12.44 -2.60
N GLU A 96 13.26 -12.21 -2.96
CA GLU A 96 14.17 -13.23 -3.46
C GLU A 96 14.48 -14.31 -2.40
N GLU A 97 14.58 -13.91 -1.15
CA GLU A 97 14.78 -14.80 0.01
C GLU A 97 13.49 -15.49 0.48
N ARG A 98 12.36 -15.24 -0.17
CA ARG A 98 11.03 -15.75 0.19
C ARG A 98 10.59 -15.37 1.62
N MET A 99 11.01 -14.21 2.07
CA MET A 99 10.67 -13.65 3.38
C MET A 99 9.47 -12.69 3.30
N LEU A 100 9.04 -12.32 2.10
CA LEU A 100 7.88 -11.48 1.85
C LEU A 100 6.73 -12.39 1.43
N LEU A 101 5.71 -12.51 2.30
CA LEU A 101 4.61 -13.47 2.14
C LEU A 101 3.29 -12.73 1.92
N PHE A 102 2.59 -13.09 0.87
CA PHE A 102 1.22 -12.68 0.58
C PHE A 102 0.57 -13.72 -0.35
N ASP A 103 -0.72 -13.96 -0.15
CA ASP A 103 -1.48 -14.95 -0.95
C ASP A 103 -2.43 -14.27 -1.95
N GLU A 104 -2.76 -13.01 -1.74
CA GLU A 104 -3.74 -12.28 -2.56
C GLU A 104 -3.23 -12.04 -3.99
N GLU A 105 -4.02 -12.46 -4.97
CA GLU A 105 -3.71 -12.25 -6.39
C GLU A 105 -3.61 -10.76 -6.74
N ILE A 106 -4.31 -9.89 -6.02
CA ILE A 106 -4.23 -8.44 -6.22
C ILE A 106 -2.80 -7.92 -6.02
N MET A 107 -2.04 -8.49 -5.10
CA MET A 107 -0.63 -8.14 -4.91
C MET A 107 0.21 -8.53 -6.12
N THR A 108 0.07 -9.76 -6.61
CA THR A 108 0.75 -10.22 -7.82
C THR A 108 0.38 -9.38 -9.04
N PHE A 109 -0.90 -9.05 -9.19
CA PHE A 109 -1.39 -8.19 -10.26
C PHE A 109 -0.76 -6.79 -10.20
N THR A 110 -0.77 -6.13 -9.04
CA THR A 110 -0.21 -4.79 -8.89
C THR A 110 1.32 -4.78 -8.99
N MET A 111 2.00 -5.81 -8.53
CA MET A 111 3.45 -5.97 -8.73
C MET A 111 3.81 -6.09 -10.20
N GLY A 112 3.01 -6.83 -10.98
CA GLY A 112 3.18 -6.92 -12.43
C GLY A 112 2.98 -5.60 -13.19
N ASN A 113 2.37 -4.62 -12.57
CA ASN A 113 2.17 -3.28 -13.12
C ASN A 113 3.29 -2.28 -12.78
N CYS A 114 4.26 -2.71 -11.98
CA CYS A 114 5.37 -1.86 -11.56
C CYS A 114 6.56 -1.95 -12.49
N ILE A 115 7.23 -0.82 -12.66
CA ILE A 115 8.61 -0.74 -13.16
C ILE A 115 9.46 0.04 -12.17
N VAL A 116 10.75 -0.12 -12.26
CA VAL A 116 11.72 0.63 -11.45
C VAL A 116 12.43 1.62 -12.35
N MET A 117 12.38 2.90 -12.00
CA MET A 117 13.13 3.95 -12.65
C MET A 117 14.35 4.33 -11.81
N GLU A 118 15.50 4.47 -12.45
CA GLU A 118 16.72 4.97 -11.84
C GLU A 118 16.98 6.41 -12.28
N ASP A 119 17.24 7.29 -11.33
CA ASP A 119 17.58 8.69 -11.62
C ASP A 119 19.07 8.84 -11.95
N THR A 120 19.50 10.08 -12.26
CA THR A 120 20.88 10.40 -12.61
C THR A 120 21.89 10.16 -11.47
N ASN A 121 21.41 10.07 -10.23
CA ASN A 121 22.22 9.80 -9.05
C ASN A 121 22.21 8.32 -8.63
N GLY A 122 21.62 7.46 -9.45
CA GLY A 122 21.52 6.03 -9.15
C GLY A 122 20.41 5.66 -8.16
N ASN A 123 19.59 6.61 -7.74
CA ASN A 123 18.43 6.33 -6.87
C ASN A 123 17.27 5.76 -7.68
N ARG A 124 16.52 4.86 -7.05
CA ARG A 124 15.44 4.11 -7.71
C ARG A 124 14.10 4.40 -7.07
N LYS A 125 13.04 4.38 -7.88
CA LYS A 125 11.66 4.49 -7.41
C LYS A 125 10.72 3.61 -8.22
N LEU A 126 9.57 3.29 -7.61
CA LEU A 126 8.49 2.58 -8.28
C LEU A 126 7.70 3.53 -9.19
N LEU A 127 7.38 3.04 -10.38
CA LEU A 127 6.47 3.70 -11.31
C LEU A 127 5.49 2.70 -11.89
N LYS A 128 4.39 3.21 -12.42
CA LYS A 128 3.47 2.43 -13.25
C LYS A 128 4.13 2.14 -14.59
N LYS A 129 4.00 0.92 -15.09
CA LYS A 129 4.51 0.57 -16.42
C LYS A 129 3.76 1.28 -17.56
N ARG A 130 2.51 1.75 -17.28
CA ARG A 130 1.69 2.58 -18.17
C ARG A 130 0.69 3.37 -17.35
N TYR A 131 0.11 4.41 -17.95
CA TYR A 131 -0.75 5.38 -17.25
C TYR A 131 -1.94 4.73 -16.52
N GLU A 132 -2.64 3.78 -17.13
CA GLU A 132 -3.82 3.14 -16.56
C GLU A 132 -3.50 1.96 -15.62
N ALA A 133 -2.24 1.58 -15.50
CA ALA A 133 -1.83 0.52 -14.59
C ALA A 133 -2.02 0.92 -13.13
N LYS A 134 -2.44 -0.02 -12.29
CA LYS A 134 -2.64 0.18 -10.86
C LYS A 134 -1.52 -0.47 -10.06
N ILE A 135 -0.93 0.30 -9.14
CA ILE A 135 0.15 -0.15 -8.27
C ILE A 135 -0.13 0.15 -6.78
N ASP A 136 -1.36 0.53 -6.46
CA ASP A 136 -1.72 1.07 -5.14
C ASP A 136 -1.39 0.10 -3.99
N ALA A 137 -1.63 -1.19 -4.18
CA ALA A 137 -1.31 -2.19 -3.16
C ALA A 137 0.20 -2.31 -2.89
N VAL A 138 1.03 -2.24 -3.95
CA VAL A 138 2.49 -2.25 -3.82
C VAL A 138 2.99 -0.95 -3.19
N ALA A 139 2.42 0.19 -3.58
CA ALA A 139 2.74 1.48 -2.97
C ALA A 139 2.41 1.49 -1.48
N ALA A 140 1.25 0.95 -1.09
CA ALA A 140 0.86 0.81 0.31
C ALA A 140 1.82 -0.12 1.09
N MET A 141 2.25 -1.21 0.50
CA MET A 141 3.25 -2.10 1.08
C MET A 141 4.58 -1.39 1.30
N MET A 142 5.01 -0.58 0.33
CA MET A 142 6.22 0.25 0.46
C MET A 142 6.10 1.24 1.62
N ASP A 143 4.97 1.94 1.74
CA ASP A 143 4.72 2.89 2.82
C ASP A 143 4.74 2.18 4.18
N ALA A 144 4.09 1.03 4.29
CA ALA A 144 4.08 0.21 5.49
C ALA A 144 5.50 -0.27 5.87
N PHE A 145 6.28 -0.69 4.90
CA PHE A 145 7.66 -1.13 5.12
C PHE A 145 8.57 0.00 5.60
N ILE A 146 8.44 1.18 5.02
CA ILE A 146 9.18 2.37 5.46
C ILE A 146 8.79 2.74 6.89
N ALA A 147 7.51 2.76 7.22
CA ALA A 147 7.04 3.02 8.57
C ALA A 147 7.56 1.98 9.57
N PHE A 148 7.57 0.72 9.20
CA PHE A 148 8.17 -0.36 9.98
C PHE A 148 9.65 -0.10 10.28
N LYS A 149 10.43 0.26 9.27
CA LYS A 149 11.86 0.56 9.42
C LYS A 149 12.13 1.72 10.38
N LEU A 150 11.28 2.75 10.35
CA LEU A 150 11.39 3.91 11.22
C LEU A 150 10.97 3.61 12.67
N ASN A 151 10.22 2.55 12.91
CA ASN A 151 9.69 2.17 14.22
C ASN A 151 10.09 0.75 14.63
N ARG A 152 11.23 0.30 14.19
CA ARG A 152 11.69 -1.08 14.34
C ARG A 152 11.65 -1.58 15.79
N GLU A 153 12.03 -0.73 16.73
CA GLU A 153 12.04 -1.05 18.16
C GLU A 153 10.65 -1.41 18.71
N ALA A 154 9.59 -0.89 18.12
CA ALA A 154 8.21 -1.21 18.53
C ALA A 154 7.81 -2.66 18.21
N PHE A 155 8.56 -3.34 17.34
CA PHE A 155 8.30 -4.72 16.92
C PHE A 155 9.21 -5.74 17.61
N GLU A 156 10.13 -5.29 18.42
CA GLU A 156 11.03 -6.11 19.25
C GLU A 156 10.42 -6.26 20.65
#